data_16f22b196c05315e0d3302664063b001
#
_entry.id   16f22b196c05315e0d3302664063b001
#
_cell.length_a   1.000
_cell.length_b   1.000
_cell.length_c   1.000
_cell.angle_alpha   90.00
_cell.angle_beta   90.00
_cell.angle_gamma   90.00
#
_symmetry.space_group_name_H-M   'P 1'
#
loop_
_entity.id
_entity.type
_entity.pdbx_description
1 polymer ?
#
loop_
_entity_poly.entity_id
_entity_poly.type
_entity_poly.pdbx_seq_one_letter_code
_entity_poly.pdbx_strand_id
1 'polypeptide(L)'
;MLETLALMGHGFVNAMSLSNLLFMAGGTAIGIIIGCLPGLSAAMGVALLLPMTFTMAPETGLIVLGAIYCGAIFGGSISAILIHTPGTPASAATAIEGYQLTLQGKAGKALAVACFSSFCGGLLSCVSLYFFAPLLAQLAMKFGSPEYFWLSIFGLTIIAGVASKSLLKGLISGALGLLLSTIGMDPMEGAQRFMFGQASLYEGINTTCALIGLFSMSQVLILAEKKIKQRAKAAKFSDKITLSGKEIKRITPTILRSWIIGNLIGILPGAGASIACFLGYNTSRQFSHHKEEFGKGSIEGVAGSEAANNAVTGGSLIPMLTLGIPGESVTAVLMGGLIIQGLQPGPELFTRYAPMTYTFFAGFVLVQFFMLGIGLLGCRGFAQISRLSDAILIPSVAVLCVVGSFAIHKNFFDVVIMMIFGVLGYLVRKFDLNPAAIVLALILGPIGENGLRRSLRLSGGSPAILFSTPLCWVLIALCVFGVCSPIFMNRMEKKAVEDAGGDIPDETGDDPVRTSVTVKANGV
;
A
#
# COMPACT_ATOMS: atom_id res chain seq x y z
N MET A 1 -0.65 -29.35 -10.00
CA MET A 1 -0.78 -29.43 -8.52
C MET A 1 0.49 -29.93 -7.84
N LEU A 2 1.07 -31.07 -8.22
CA LEU A 2 2.36 -31.53 -7.66
C LEU A 2 3.52 -30.56 -7.94
N GLU A 3 3.61 -30.04 -9.15
CA GLU A 3 4.62 -29.04 -9.53
C GLU A 3 4.48 -27.73 -8.74
N THR A 4 3.27 -27.26 -8.52
CA THR A 4 3.02 -26.07 -7.68
C THR A 4 3.44 -26.31 -6.23
N LEU A 5 3.17 -27.49 -5.68
CA LEU A 5 3.61 -27.86 -4.33
C LEU A 5 5.15 -27.95 -4.23
N ALA A 6 5.81 -28.47 -5.28
CA ALA A 6 7.27 -28.49 -5.34
C ALA A 6 7.84 -27.07 -5.39
N LEU A 7 7.27 -26.16 -6.20
CA LEU A 7 7.66 -24.75 -6.26
C LEU A 7 7.45 -24.05 -4.91
N MET A 8 6.36 -24.33 -4.22
CA MET A 8 6.12 -23.84 -2.85
C MET A 8 7.20 -24.32 -1.89
N GLY A 9 7.53 -25.62 -1.90
CA GLY A 9 8.57 -26.19 -1.06
C GLY A 9 9.95 -25.57 -1.31
N HIS A 10 10.36 -25.47 -2.56
CA HIS A 10 11.60 -24.80 -2.95
C HIS A 10 11.60 -23.32 -2.56
N GLY A 11 10.47 -22.63 -2.74
CA GLY A 11 10.30 -21.24 -2.33
C GLY A 11 10.54 -21.04 -0.83
N PHE A 12 10.01 -21.93 0.01
CA PHE A 12 10.26 -21.87 1.46
C PHE A 12 11.73 -22.12 1.81
N VAL A 13 12.39 -23.10 1.17
CA VAL A 13 13.82 -23.36 1.40
C VAL A 13 14.67 -22.13 1.05
N ASN A 14 14.43 -21.52 -0.11
CA ASN A 14 15.12 -20.29 -0.53
C ASN A 14 14.83 -19.11 0.40
N ALA A 15 13.58 -18.90 0.79
CA ALA A 15 13.18 -17.83 1.69
C ALA A 15 13.81 -18.00 3.10
N MET A 16 14.09 -19.22 3.52
CA MET A 16 14.76 -19.52 4.81
C MET A 16 16.29 -19.37 4.76
N SER A 17 16.88 -18.95 3.65
CA SER A 17 18.33 -18.63 3.62
C SER A 17 18.67 -17.55 4.66
N LEU A 18 19.86 -17.66 5.27
CA LEU A 18 20.28 -16.74 6.33
C LEU A 18 20.22 -15.28 5.88
N SER A 19 20.59 -15.00 4.64
CA SER A 19 20.55 -13.65 4.07
C SER A 19 19.11 -13.14 4.01
N ASN A 20 18.17 -13.94 3.49
CA ASN A 20 16.75 -13.55 3.40
C ASN A 20 16.14 -13.35 4.80
N LEU A 21 16.45 -14.20 5.77
CA LEU A 21 15.97 -14.06 7.15
C LEU A 21 16.46 -12.75 7.79
N LEU A 22 17.74 -12.39 7.59
CA LEU A 22 18.30 -11.14 8.11
C LEU A 22 17.65 -9.92 7.43
N PHE A 23 17.46 -9.97 6.11
CA PHE A 23 16.80 -8.91 5.37
C PHE A 23 15.32 -8.79 5.71
N MET A 24 14.59 -9.90 5.93
CA MET A 24 13.21 -9.86 6.44
C MET A 24 13.14 -9.21 7.82
N ALA A 25 14.00 -9.60 8.74
CA ALA A 25 14.04 -9.03 10.08
C ALA A 25 14.34 -7.51 10.03
N GLY A 26 15.36 -7.11 9.27
CA GLY A 26 15.74 -5.71 9.08
C GLY A 26 14.63 -4.90 8.40
N GLY A 27 14.09 -5.40 7.28
CA GLY A 27 12.99 -4.76 6.55
C GLY A 27 11.74 -4.59 7.41
N THR A 28 11.36 -5.62 8.17
CA THR A 28 10.22 -5.55 9.09
C THR A 28 10.44 -4.51 10.20
N ALA A 29 11.62 -4.50 10.83
CA ALA A 29 11.94 -3.53 11.87
C ALA A 29 11.92 -2.10 11.35
N ILE A 30 12.54 -1.85 10.19
CA ILE A 30 12.53 -0.53 9.53
C ILE A 30 11.10 -0.15 9.14
N GLY A 31 10.32 -1.08 8.60
CA GLY A 31 8.91 -0.87 8.28
C GLY A 31 8.12 -0.42 9.50
N ILE A 32 8.24 -1.13 10.64
CA ILE A 32 7.57 -0.75 11.89
C ILE A 32 8.00 0.66 12.34
N ILE A 33 9.29 0.99 12.25
CA ILE A 33 9.80 2.32 12.57
C ILE A 33 9.12 3.40 11.71
N ILE A 34 9.10 3.20 10.39
CA ILE A 34 8.48 4.14 9.45
C ILE A 34 6.99 4.30 9.75
N GLY A 35 6.29 3.18 9.96
CA GLY A 35 4.87 3.19 10.30
C GLY A 35 4.57 3.90 11.63
N CYS A 36 5.44 3.80 12.63
CA CYS A 36 5.29 4.48 13.92
C CYS A 36 5.45 6.00 13.83
N LEU A 37 6.05 6.52 12.77
CA LEU A 37 6.33 7.95 12.64
C LEU A 37 5.14 8.67 11.97
N PRO A 38 4.36 9.48 12.71
CA PRO A 38 3.24 10.20 12.11
C PRO A 38 3.70 11.12 10.97
N GLY A 39 2.95 11.09 9.88
CA GLY A 39 3.29 11.86 8.68
C GLY A 39 4.11 11.08 7.64
N LEU A 40 4.58 9.87 7.95
CA LEU A 40 5.12 8.95 6.96
C LEU A 40 4.03 7.93 6.57
N SER A 41 4.06 7.47 5.33
CA SER A 41 3.17 6.39 4.87
C SER A 41 3.96 5.12 4.54
N ALA A 42 3.27 3.99 4.50
CA ALA A 42 3.90 2.73 4.06
C ALA A 42 4.45 2.85 2.63
N ALA A 43 3.74 3.56 1.74
CA ALA A 43 4.21 3.81 0.38
C ALA A 43 5.52 4.60 0.33
N MET A 44 5.65 5.61 1.21
CA MET A 44 6.92 6.33 1.35
C MET A 44 8.06 5.43 1.82
N GLY A 45 7.78 4.59 2.83
CA GLY A 45 8.79 3.68 3.37
C GLY A 45 9.33 2.73 2.33
N VAL A 46 8.43 2.14 1.53
CA VAL A 46 8.81 1.26 0.43
C VAL A 46 9.55 2.04 -0.67
N ALA A 47 9.05 3.22 -1.07
CA ALA A 47 9.71 4.04 -2.09
C ALA A 47 11.11 4.50 -1.69
N LEU A 48 11.30 4.90 -0.42
CA LEU A 48 12.58 5.35 0.12
C LEU A 48 13.66 4.26 0.09
N LEU A 49 13.27 3.02 0.38
CA LEU A 49 14.20 1.89 0.49
C LEU A 49 14.27 1.03 -0.78
N LEU A 50 13.44 1.34 -1.76
CA LEU A 50 13.43 0.66 -3.05
C LEU A 50 14.80 0.68 -3.75
N PRO A 51 15.58 1.77 -3.77
CA PRO A 51 16.91 1.76 -4.39
C PRO A 51 17.90 0.81 -3.71
N MET A 52 17.76 0.53 -2.43
CA MET A 52 18.63 -0.42 -1.72
C MET A 52 18.43 -1.85 -2.22
N THR A 53 17.27 -2.17 -2.77
CA THR A 53 16.99 -3.51 -3.29
C THR A 53 17.58 -3.76 -4.68
N PHE A 54 18.07 -2.73 -5.34
CA PHE A 54 18.58 -2.82 -6.71
C PHE A 54 19.80 -3.74 -6.87
N THR A 55 20.63 -3.83 -5.83
CA THR A 55 21.81 -4.70 -5.81
C THR A 55 21.56 -6.09 -5.24
N MET A 56 20.32 -6.34 -4.83
CA MET A 56 19.90 -7.63 -4.25
C MET A 56 19.39 -8.56 -5.35
N ALA A 57 19.36 -9.88 -5.04
CA ALA A 57 18.62 -10.82 -5.87
C ALA A 57 17.13 -10.41 -5.91
N PRO A 58 16.43 -10.56 -7.05
CA PRO A 58 15.06 -10.07 -7.22
C PRO A 58 14.11 -10.54 -6.13
N GLU A 59 14.15 -11.81 -5.75
CA GLU A 59 13.33 -12.38 -4.68
C GLU A 59 13.65 -11.74 -3.33
N THR A 60 14.92 -11.52 -3.01
CA THR A 60 15.35 -10.88 -1.76
C THR A 60 14.88 -9.43 -1.70
N GLY A 61 15.05 -8.70 -2.81
CA GLY A 61 14.59 -7.31 -2.91
C GLY A 61 13.07 -7.19 -2.68
N LEU A 62 12.28 -8.05 -3.31
CA LEU A 62 10.83 -8.07 -3.13
C LEU A 62 10.41 -8.46 -1.71
N ILE A 63 11.09 -9.44 -1.11
CA ILE A 63 10.86 -9.84 0.29
C ILE A 63 11.12 -8.67 1.23
N VAL A 64 12.21 -7.93 1.04
CA VAL A 64 12.53 -6.74 1.85
C VAL A 64 11.45 -5.68 1.72
N LEU A 65 11.04 -5.35 0.50
CA LEU A 65 9.99 -4.36 0.26
C LEU A 65 8.64 -4.81 0.86
N GLY A 66 8.30 -6.10 0.73
CA GLY A 66 7.14 -6.70 1.38
C GLY A 66 7.22 -6.65 2.91
N ALA A 67 8.41 -6.86 3.48
CA ALA A 67 8.65 -6.77 4.92
C ALA A 67 8.47 -5.32 5.44
N ILE A 68 8.99 -4.35 4.69
CA ILE A 68 8.77 -2.92 4.99
C ILE A 68 7.28 -2.58 4.93
N TYR A 69 6.58 -3.07 3.92
CA TYR A 69 5.14 -2.86 3.75
C TYR A 69 4.35 -3.38 4.94
N CYS A 70 4.46 -4.68 5.28
CA CYS A 70 3.76 -5.28 6.41
C CYS A 70 4.13 -4.59 7.74
N GLY A 71 5.44 -4.34 7.94
CA GLY A 71 5.93 -3.64 9.11
C GLY A 71 5.35 -2.23 9.25
N ALA A 72 5.24 -1.47 8.15
CA ALA A 72 4.73 -0.10 8.19
C ALA A 72 3.22 -0.04 8.43
N ILE A 73 2.43 -0.97 7.88
CA ILE A 73 1.00 -1.05 8.16
C ILE A 73 0.75 -1.30 9.65
N PHE A 74 1.41 -2.31 10.24
CA PHE A 74 1.31 -2.57 11.68
C PHE A 74 1.91 -1.42 12.52
N GLY A 75 3.06 -0.86 12.12
CA GLY A 75 3.74 0.21 12.86
C GLY A 75 2.85 1.41 13.13
N GLY A 76 1.96 1.74 12.19
CA GLY A 76 0.98 2.83 12.32
C GLY A 76 0.06 2.70 13.53
N SER A 77 -0.27 1.47 13.94
CA SER A 77 -1.11 1.21 15.11
C SER A 77 -0.42 1.55 16.43
N ILE A 78 0.90 1.46 16.50
CA ILE A 78 1.64 1.76 17.74
C ILE A 78 1.43 3.23 18.15
N SER A 79 1.61 4.15 17.22
CA SER A 79 1.36 5.57 17.47
C SER A 79 -0.14 5.89 17.62
N ALA A 80 -1.02 5.22 16.85
CA ALA A 80 -2.46 5.34 16.99
C ALA A 80 -2.93 5.00 18.42
N ILE A 81 -2.43 3.89 18.97
CA ILE A 81 -2.76 3.40 20.32
C ILE A 81 -2.15 4.30 21.39
N LEU A 82 -0.88 4.71 21.27
CA LEU A 82 -0.16 5.36 22.37
C LEU A 82 -0.32 6.87 22.44
N ILE A 83 -0.54 7.55 21.32
CA ILE A 83 -0.60 9.01 21.24
C ILE A 83 -1.83 9.54 20.51
N HIS A 84 -2.80 8.69 20.19
CA HIS A 84 -4.01 9.04 19.44
C HIS A 84 -3.71 9.71 18.08
N THR A 85 -2.57 9.39 17.51
CA THR A 85 -2.18 9.93 16.21
C THR A 85 -1.80 8.75 15.32
N PRO A 86 -2.66 8.36 14.37
CA PRO A 86 -2.35 7.27 13.46
C PRO A 86 -1.02 7.53 12.74
N GLY A 87 -0.11 6.55 12.74
CA GLY A 87 1.15 6.66 12.02
C GLY A 87 0.93 6.58 10.50
N THR A 88 -0.04 5.77 10.11
CA THR A 88 -0.51 5.63 8.73
C THR A 88 -2.03 5.77 8.68
N PRO A 89 -2.64 6.17 7.55
CA PRO A 89 -4.10 6.23 7.40
C PRO A 89 -4.79 4.88 7.67
N ALA A 90 -4.10 3.78 7.43
CA ALA A 90 -4.58 2.41 7.67
C ALA A 90 -4.83 2.08 9.15
N SER A 91 -4.30 2.85 10.09
CA SER A 91 -4.48 2.66 11.54
C SER A 91 -5.44 3.66 12.18
N ALA A 92 -6.17 4.45 11.37
CA ALA A 92 -7.06 5.48 11.88
C ALA A 92 -8.19 4.92 12.74
N ALA A 93 -8.83 3.82 12.32
CA ALA A 93 -9.88 3.18 13.10
C ALA A 93 -9.33 2.54 14.40
N THR A 94 -8.10 2.07 14.40
CA THR A 94 -7.43 1.50 15.58
C THR A 94 -7.25 2.53 16.69
N ALA A 95 -7.07 3.81 16.34
CA ALA A 95 -6.95 4.89 17.31
C ALA A 95 -8.21 5.06 18.17
N ILE A 96 -9.40 4.75 17.65
CA ILE A 96 -10.69 4.92 18.32
C ILE A 96 -10.70 4.12 19.62
N GLU A 97 -10.38 2.84 19.56
CA GLU A 97 -10.43 1.94 20.71
C GLU A 97 -9.07 1.80 21.40
N GLY A 98 -8.00 1.78 20.62
CA GLY A 98 -6.65 1.55 21.13
C GLY A 98 -6.19 2.65 22.10
N TYR A 99 -6.51 3.90 21.79
CA TYR A 99 -6.19 5.02 22.68
C TYR A 99 -7.06 5.01 23.96
N GLN A 100 -8.32 4.60 23.86
CA GLN A 100 -9.18 4.45 25.06
C GLN A 100 -8.61 3.39 26.03
N LEU A 101 -8.09 2.27 25.49
CA LEU A 101 -7.38 1.27 26.31
C LEU A 101 -6.12 1.87 26.94
N THR A 102 -5.40 2.73 26.24
CA THR A 102 -4.22 3.42 26.77
C THR A 102 -4.59 4.35 27.93
N LEU A 103 -5.66 5.11 27.82
CA LEU A 103 -6.17 5.95 28.90
C LEU A 103 -6.58 5.16 30.14
N GLN A 104 -7.01 3.91 29.97
CA GLN A 104 -7.32 2.96 31.06
C GLN A 104 -6.07 2.27 31.64
N GLY A 105 -4.86 2.61 31.19
CA GLY A 105 -3.63 1.94 31.62
C GLY A 105 -3.41 0.56 31.03
N LYS A 106 -4.12 0.20 29.94
CA LYS A 106 -4.09 -1.10 29.25
C LYS A 106 -3.43 -1.01 27.87
N ALA A 107 -2.45 -0.14 27.72
CA ALA A 107 -1.78 0.09 26.44
C ALA A 107 -1.06 -1.17 25.91
N GLY A 108 -0.40 -1.93 26.81
CA GLY A 108 0.26 -3.19 26.44
C GLY A 108 -0.73 -4.24 25.91
N LYS A 109 -1.93 -4.29 26.49
CA LYS A 109 -3.02 -5.14 25.98
C LYS A 109 -3.46 -4.70 24.58
N ALA A 110 -3.69 -3.41 24.37
CA ALA A 110 -4.09 -2.88 23.06
C ALA A 110 -3.04 -3.21 21.99
N LEU A 111 -1.75 -3.02 22.30
CA LEU A 111 -0.64 -3.35 21.41
C LEU A 111 -0.55 -4.86 21.11
N ALA A 112 -0.80 -5.72 22.12
CA ALA A 112 -0.82 -7.16 21.92
C ALA A 112 -1.98 -7.60 21.01
N VAL A 113 -3.18 -7.04 21.19
CA VAL A 113 -4.34 -7.28 20.32
C VAL A 113 -4.03 -6.82 18.90
N ALA A 114 -3.53 -5.60 18.74
CA ALA A 114 -3.18 -5.06 17.43
C ALA A 114 -2.16 -5.95 16.71
N CYS A 115 -1.04 -6.27 17.35
CA CYS A 115 0.03 -7.08 16.76
C CYS A 115 -0.45 -8.49 16.37
N PHE A 116 -1.19 -9.15 17.25
CA PHE A 116 -1.73 -10.50 17.00
C PHE A 116 -2.77 -10.50 15.88
N SER A 117 -3.66 -9.51 15.84
CA SER A 117 -4.70 -9.40 14.82
C SER A 117 -4.10 -9.04 13.46
N SER A 118 -3.09 -8.15 13.42
CA SER A 118 -2.31 -7.83 12.22
C SER A 118 -1.61 -9.07 11.68
N PHE A 119 -0.96 -9.84 12.55
CA PHE A 119 -0.34 -11.12 12.18
C PHE A 119 -1.35 -12.09 11.56
N CYS A 120 -2.49 -12.30 12.21
CA CYS A 120 -3.50 -13.23 11.70
C CYS A 120 -4.10 -12.74 10.37
N GLY A 121 -4.44 -11.45 10.26
CA GLY A 121 -4.97 -10.85 9.02
C GLY A 121 -3.98 -10.97 7.87
N GLY A 122 -2.71 -10.61 8.11
CA GLY A 122 -1.63 -10.73 7.15
C GLY A 122 -1.35 -12.18 6.74
N LEU A 123 -1.27 -13.10 7.70
CA LEU A 123 -1.02 -14.52 7.42
C LEU A 123 -2.15 -15.15 6.59
N LEU A 124 -3.40 -14.88 6.93
CA LEU A 124 -4.56 -15.36 6.17
C LEU A 124 -4.60 -14.73 4.77
N SER A 125 -4.15 -13.49 4.60
CA SER A 125 -4.04 -12.86 3.28
C SER A 125 -2.95 -13.50 2.41
N CYS A 126 -1.86 -13.98 3.02
CA CYS A 126 -0.86 -14.79 2.31
C CYS A 126 -1.47 -16.09 1.78
N VAL A 127 -2.34 -16.74 2.56
CA VAL A 127 -3.08 -17.92 2.08
C VAL A 127 -3.94 -17.56 0.87
N SER A 128 -4.67 -16.43 0.94
CA SER A 128 -5.43 -15.94 -0.21
C SER A 128 -4.55 -15.68 -1.44
N LEU A 129 -3.38 -15.06 -1.23
CA LEU A 129 -2.41 -14.79 -2.29
C LEU A 129 -1.94 -16.10 -2.97
N TYR A 130 -1.60 -17.12 -2.20
CA TYR A 130 -1.20 -18.43 -2.73
C TYR A 130 -2.27 -19.11 -3.58
N PHE A 131 -3.56 -18.98 -3.19
CA PHE A 131 -4.65 -19.63 -3.90
C PHE A 131 -5.15 -18.82 -5.10
N PHE A 132 -5.39 -17.52 -4.91
CA PHE A 132 -6.07 -16.70 -5.93
C PHE A 132 -5.12 -16.14 -6.99
N ALA A 133 -3.84 -15.86 -6.66
CA ALA A 133 -2.94 -15.28 -7.64
C ALA A 133 -2.65 -16.24 -8.81
N PRO A 134 -2.34 -17.53 -8.61
CA PRO A 134 -2.13 -18.43 -9.75
C PRO A 134 -3.40 -18.63 -10.61
N LEU A 135 -4.60 -18.62 -9.99
CA LEU A 135 -5.86 -18.72 -10.73
C LEU A 135 -6.08 -17.52 -11.64
N LEU A 136 -5.85 -16.32 -11.09
CA LEU A 136 -6.00 -15.08 -11.86
C LEU A 136 -4.92 -14.96 -12.94
N ALA A 137 -3.70 -15.43 -12.67
CA ALA A 137 -2.62 -15.47 -13.66
C ALA A 137 -2.96 -16.40 -14.84
N GLN A 138 -3.59 -17.57 -14.60
CA GLN A 138 -4.06 -18.45 -15.66
C GLN A 138 -5.13 -17.78 -16.54
N LEU A 139 -6.01 -16.97 -15.93
CA LEU A 139 -6.97 -16.18 -16.70
C LEU A 139 -6.25 -15.12 -17.55
N ALA A 140 -5.27 -14.44 -16.97
CA ALA A 140 -4.48 -13.40 -17.64
C ALA A 140 -3.63 -13.94 -18.81
N MET A 141 -3.27 -15.23 -18.83
CA MET A 141 -2.62 -15.85 -19.99
C MET A 141 -3.48 -15.88 -21.26
N LYS A 142 -4.79 -15.69 -21.12
CA LYS A 142 -5.71 -15.60 -22.26
C LYS A 142 -5.80 -14.20 -22.85
N PHE A 143 -5.12 -13.22 -22.25
CA PHE A 143 -5.15 -11.83 -22.67
C PHE A 143 -4.24 -11.63 -23.89
N GLY A 144 -4.80 -11.05 -24.94
CA GLY A 144 -4.08 -10.53 -26.10
C GLY A 144 -3.89 -8.99 -25.99
N SER A 145 -3.43 -8.39 -27.09
CA SER A 145 -3.20 -6.94 -27.13
C SER A 145 -4.45 -6.10 -26.85
N PRO A 146 -5.67 -6.47 -27.35
CA PRO A 146 -6.88 -5.72 -27.03
C PRO A 146 -7.25 -5.77 -25.55
N GLU A 147 -7.07 -6.91 -24.90
CA GLU A 147 -7.34 -7.08 -23.47
C GLU A 147 -6.37 -6.25 -22.61
N TYR A 148 -5.09 -6.21 -22.96
CA TYR A 148 -4.11 -5.37 -22.26
C TYR A 148 -4.42 -3.87 -22.39
N PHE A 149 -4.96 -3.43 -23.52
CA PHE A 149 -5.47 -2.07 -23.66
C PHE A 149 -6.60 -1.79 -22.66
N TRP A 150 -7.66 -2.62 -22.67
CA TRP A 150 -8.78 -2.42 -21.75
C TRP A 150 -8.39 -2.59 -20.28
N LEU A 151 -7.45 -3.49 -19.99
CA LEU A 151 -6.91 -3.69 -18.65
C LEU A 151 -6.20 -2.42 -18.14
N SER A 152 -5.44 -1.74 -18.99
CA SER A 152 -4.79 -0.48 -18.65
C SER A 152 -5.80 0.63 -18.40
N ILE A 153 -6.85 0.73 -19.23
CA ILE A 153 -7.94 1.67 -19.02
C ILE A 153 -8.68 1.37 -17.70
N PHE A 154 -8.95 0.10 -17.41
CA PHE A 154 -9.56 -0.32 -16.16
C PHE A 154 -8.74 0.11 -14.95
N GLY A 155 -7.42 -0.16 -14.93
CA GLY A 155 -6.54 0.28 -13.85
C GLY A 155 -6.55 1.80 -13.66
N LEU A 156 -6.51 2.57 -14.75
CA LEU A 156 -6.57 4.03 -14.70
C LEU A 156 -7.92 4.55 -14.18
N THR A 157 -9.04 3.96 -14.61
CA THR A 157 -10.37 4.43 -14.21
C THR A 157 -10.63 4.20 -12.72
N ILE A 158 -10.23 3.06 -12.19
CA ILE A 158 -10.43 2.77 -10.75
C ILE A 158 -9.61 3.71 -9.89
N ILE A 159 -8.31 3.87 -10.17
CA ILE A 159 -7.45 4.67 -9.30
C ILE A 159 -7.77 6.16 -9.41
N ALA A 160 -8.08 6.64 -10.62
CA ALA A 160 -8.55 7.99 -10.78
C ALA A 160 -9.82 8.27 -9.96
N GLY A 161 -10.68 7.26 -9.81
CA GLY A 161 -11.95 7.40 -9.12
C GLY A 161 -11.88 7.25 -7.60
N VAL A 162 -11.15 6.26 -7.12
CA VAL A 162 -11.17 5.89 -5.69
C VAL A 162 -10.17 6.68 -4.85
N ALA A 163 -9.03 7.00 -5.44
CA ALA A 163 -7.94 7.64 -4.72
C ALA A 163 -8.01 9.18 -4.70
N SER A 164 -9.09 9.80 -5.15
CA SER A 164 -9.24 11.27 -5.17
C SER A 164 -10.55 11.72 -4.54
N LYS A 165 -10.52 12.89 -3.86
CA LYS A 165 -11.73 13.54 -3.31
C LYS A 165 -12.78 13.87 -4.39
N SER A 166 -12.40 13.83 -5.68
CA SER A 166 -13.29 14.11 -6.82
C SER A 166 -12.81 13.35 -8.05
N LEU A 167 -13.74 12.76 -8.78
CA LEU A 167 -13.47 12.05 -10.03
C LEU A 167 -12.69 12.93 -11.03
N LEU A 168 -13.01 14.22 -11.11
CA LEU A 168 -12.32 15.16 -12.00
C LEU A 168 -10.83 15.30 -11.63
N LYS A 169 -10.52 15.43 -10.33
CA LYS A 169 -9.13 15.51 -9.83
C LYS A 169 -8.36 14.22 -10.09
N GLY A 170 -9.02 13.07 -9.95
CA GLY A 170 -8.45 11.78 -10.30
C GLY A 170 -8.13 11.67 -11.80
N LEU A 171 -9.05 12.08 -12.67
CA LEU A 171 -8.85 12.08 -14.11
C LEU A 171 -7.73 13.05 -14.55
N ILE A 172 -7.65 14.23 -13.94
CA ILE A 172 -6.54 15.18 -14.17
C ILE A 172 -5.21 14.55 -13.77
N SER A 173 -5.14 13.88 -12.61
CA SER A 173 -3.93 13.19 -12.15
C SER A 173 -3.52 12.09 -13.12
N GLY A 174 -4.49 11.27 -13.57
CA GLY A 174 -4.26 10.21 -14.56
C GLY A 174 -3.80 10.77 -15.91
N ALA A 175 -4.44 11.82 -16.41
CA ALA A 175 -4.07 12.48 -17.66
C ALA A 175 -2.66 13.08 -17.60
N LEU A 176 -2.28 13.70 -16.47
CA LEU A 176 -0.93 14.20 -16.23
C LEU A 176 0.09 13.05 -16.27
N GLY A 177 -0.20 11.94 -15.60
CA GLY A 177 0.68 10.77 -15.62
C GLY A 177 0.81 10.15 -17.01
N LEU A 178 -0.29 10.05 -17.77
CA LEU A 178 -0.27 9.60 -19.17
C LEU A 178 0.57 10.53 -20.05
N LEU A 179 0.44 11.85 -19.91
CA LEU A 179 1.27 12.80 -20.63
C LEU A 179 2.76 12.60 -20.30
N LEU A 180 3.10 12.45 -19.03
CA LEU A 180 4.47 12.18 -18.59
C LEU A 180 5.00 10.84 -19.12
N SER A 181 4.16 9.81 -19.26
CA SER A 181 4.54 8.50 -19.79
C SER A 181 4.89 8.53 -21.29
N THR A 182 4.49 9.58 -22.02
CA THR A 182 4.85 9.73 -23.44
C THR A 182 6.24 10.31 -23.67
N ILE A 183 6.93 10.77 -22.61
CA ILE A 183 8.29 11.30 -22.71
C ILE A 183 9.27 10.15 -23.00
N GLY A 184 10.09 10.30 -24.04
CA GLY A 184 11.08 9.30 -24.43
C GLY A 184 11.00 8.91 -25.88
N MET A 185 11.57 7.75 -26.22
CA MET A 185 11.53 7.21 -27.56
C MET A 185 10.30 6.33 -27.74
N ASP A 186 9.57 6.51 -28.83
CA ASP A 186 8.48 5.63 -29.23
C ASP A 186 8.99 4.20 -29.45
N PRO A 187 8.52 3.19 -28.70
CA PRO A 187 9.05 1.84 -28.81
C PRO A 187 8.67 1.14 -30.14
N MET A 188 7.72 1.67 -30.91
CA MET A 188 7.26 1.08 -32.16
C MET A 188 7.83 1.72 -33.41
N GLU A 189 8.06 3.02 -33.38
CA GLU A 189 8.51 3.81 -34.55
C GLU A 189 9.88 4.45 -34.34
N GLY A 190 10.42 4.43 -33.10
CA GLY A 190 11.69 5.07 -32.78
C GLY A 190 11.64 6.61 -32.82
N ALA A 191 10.44 7.19 -32.90
CA ALA A 191 10.30 8.64 -32.91
C ALA A 191 10.55 9.24 -31.53
N GLN A 192 11.28 10.34 -31.48
CA GLN A 192 11.55 11.07 -30.23
C GLN A 192 10.34 11.90 -29.81
N ARG A 193 9.89 11.74 -28.55
CA ARG A 193 8.77 12.47 -27.97
C ARG A 193 9.20 13.23 -26.73
N PHE A 194 8.98 14.55 -26.72
CA PHE A 194 9.17 15.44 -25.56
C PHE A 194 10.52 15.26 -24.84
N MET A 195 11.60 15.03 -25.59
CA MET A 195 12.93 14.78 -25.00
C MET A 195 13.70 16.08 -24.70
N PHE A 196 13.24 17.23 -25.16
CA PHE A 196 13.81 18.55 -24.90
C PHE A 196 15.33 18.62 -25.16
N GLY A 197 15.85 17.83 -26.10
CA GLY A 197 17.26 17.74 -26.43
C GLY A 197 18.13 17.01 -25.40
N GLN A 198 17.54 16.35 -24.42
CA GLN A 198 18.25 15.61 -23.37
C GLN A 198 18.38 14.12 -23.73
N ALA A 199 19.62 13.67 -23.97
CA ALA A 199 19.89 12.27 -24.30
C ALA A 199 19.49 11.31 -23.15
N SER A 200 19.56 11.75 -21.90
CA SER A 200 19.15 10.96 -20.74
C SER A 200 17.65 10.63 -20.71
N LEU A 201 16.83 11.25 -21.56
CA LEU A 201 15.41 10.96 -21.72
C LEU A 201 15.10 9.97 -22.85
N TYR A 202 16.10 9.38 -23.53
CA TYR A 202 15.86 8.36 -24.57
C TYR A 202 15.03 7.17 -24.06
N GLU A 203 15.33 6.69 -22.85
CA GLU A 203 14.61 5.60 -22.20
C GLU A 203 13.33 6.06 -21.48
N GLY A 204 12.99 7.34 -21.61
CA GLY A 204 11.87 7.95 -20.91
C GLY A 204 12.20 8.39 -19.48
N ILE A 205 11.15 8.66 -18.70
CA ILE A 205 11.29 9.01 -17.28
C ILE A 205 11.55 7.75 -16.48
N ASN A 206 12.65 7.74 -15.71
CA ASN A 206 12.89 6.67 -14.76
C ASN A 206 11.76 6.61 -13.71
N THR A 207 10.94 5.56 -13.79
CA THR A 207 9.76 5.39 -12.92
C THR A 207 10.13 5.38 -11.45
N THR A 208 11.29 4.81 -11.08
CA THR A 208 11.73 4.77 -9.69
C THR A 208 12.07 6.14 -9.13
N CYS A 209 12.78 6.95 -9.90
CA CYS A 209 13.09 8.33 -9.51
C CYS A 209 11.81 9.14 -9.36
N ALA A 210 10.84 8.93 -10.27
CA ALA A 210 9.51 9.53 -10.17
C ALA A 210 8.76 9.09 -8.90
N LEU A 211 8.82 7.79 -8.55
CA LEU A 211 8.21 7.24 -7.32
C LEU A 211 8.83 7.85 -6.05
N ILE A 212 10.17 7.89 -5.96
CA ILE A 212 10.87 8.49 -4.82
C ILE A 212 10.50 9.98 -4.71
N GLY A 213 10.45 10.69 -5.85
CA GLY A 213 10.04 12.08 -5.89
C GLY A 213 8.61 12.28 -5.39
N LEU A 214 7.64 11.62 -6.06
CA LEU A 214 6.21 11.81 -5.80
C LEU A 214 5.78 11.38 -4.39
N PHE A 215 6.39 10.34 -3.82
CA PHE A 215 5.99 9.84 -2.50
C PHE A 215 6.90 10.35 -1.38
N SER A 216 8.22 10.23 -1.52
CA SER A 216 9.16 10.50 -0.42
C SER A 216 9.60 11.96 -0.38
N MET A 217 10.15 12.50 -1.49
CA MET A 217 10.65 13.89 -1.51
C MET A 217 9.50 14.90 -1.39
N SER A 218 8.34 14.64 -1.98
CA SER A 218 7.15 15.50 -1.82
C SER A 218 6.73 15.63 -0.37
N GLN A 219 6.79 14.55 0.40
CA GLN A 219 6.47 14.57 1.82
C GLN A 219 7.53 15.30 2.67
N VAL A 220 8.81 15.19 2.28
CA VAL A 220 9.88 16.00 2.88
C VAL A 220 9.55 17.48 2.74
N LEU A 221 9.13 17.92 1.55
CA LEU A 221 8.75 19.31 1.29
C LEU A 221 7.53 19.74 2.12
N ILE A 222 6.51 18.89 2.23
CA ILE A 222 5.31 19.14 3.03
C ILE A 222 5.66 19.25 4.53
N LEU A 223 6.49 18.34 5.04
CA LEU A 223 6.91 18.38 6.44
C LEU A 223 7.80 19.60 6.74
N ALA A 224 8.64 19.99 5.77
CA ALA A 224 9.50 21.17 5.93
C ALA A 224 8.72 22.49 5.94
N GLU A 225 7.58 22.56 5.25
CA GLU A 225 6.68 23.74 5.28
C GLU A 225 5.96 23.88 6.62
N LYS A 226 5.64 22.76 7.28
CA LYS A 226 4.95 22.79 8.57
C LYS A 226 5.88 23.31 9.67
N LYS A 227 5.36 24.19 10.54
CA LYS A 227 6.10 24.58 11.75
C LYS A 227 6.41 23.32 12.57
N ILE A 228 7.67 23.16 12.96
CA ILE A 228 8.13 22.06 13.81
C ILE A 228 7.31 22.07 15.10
N LYS A 229 6.32 21.19 15.21
CA LYS A 229 5.53 21.02 16.43
C LYS A 229 6.23 19.98 17.31
N GLN A 230 6.35 20.26 18.60
CA GLN A 230 6.74 19.22 19.56
C GLN A 230 5.66 18.13 19.55
N ARG A 231 6.07 16.92 19.24
CA ARG A 231 5.15 15.77 19.24
C ARG A 231 4.68 15.45 20.66
N ALA A 232 3.43 15.00 20.79
CA ALA A 232 2.87 14.57 22.06
C ALA A 232 3.75 13.47 22.69
N LYS A 233 3.95 13.54 24.00
CA LYS A 233 4.69 12.50 24.72
C LYS A 233 3.86 11.23 24.71
N ALA A 234 4.38 10.14 24.15
CA ALA A 234 3.73 8.84 24.22
C ALA A 234 3.52 8.44 25.69
N ALA A 235 2.35 7.86 25.98
CA ALA A 235 2.04 7.38 27.30
C ALA A 235 3.08 6.32 27.72
N LYS A 236 3.64 6.48 28.92
CA LYS A 236 4.44 5.42 29.53
C LYS A 236 3.46 4.34 29.98
N PHE A 237 3.64 3.12 29.50
CA PHE A 237 2.84 1.99 29.94
C PHE A 237 3.73 0.95 30.62
N SER A 238 3.20 0.32 31.66
CA SER A 238 3.90 -0.68 32.47
C SER A 238 3.22 -2.05 32.43
N ASP A 239 2.02 -2.11 31.83
CA ASP A 239 1.27 -3.35 31.69
C ASP A 239 1.95 -4.33 30.72
N LYS A 240 1.62 -5.61 30.87
CA LYS A 240 2.22 -6.68 30.05
C LYS A 240 1.63 -6.68 28.64
N ILE A 241 2.48 -6.85 27.63
CA ILE A 241 2.08 -7.04 26.22
C ILE A 241 1.75 -8.51 26.04
N THR A 242 0.57 -8.94 26.52
CA THR A 242 0.15 -10.35 26.48
C THR A 242 -1.35 -10.47 26.28
N LEU A 243 -1.76 -11.56 25.62
CA LEU A 243 -3.15 -11.96 25.44
C LEU A 243 -3.44 -13.25 26.19
N SER A 244 -4.56 -13.31 26.87
CA SER A 244 -5.07 -14.56 27.46
C SER A 244 -5.78 -15.40 26.39
N GLY A 245 -5.84 -16.73 26.60
CA GLY A 245 -6.56 -17.63 25.69
C GLY A 245 -8.06 -17.28 25.54
N LYS A 246 -8.68 -16.71 26.59
CA LYS A 246 -10.08 -16.24 26.54
C LYS A 246 -10.23 -15.03 25.60
N GLU A 247 -9.28 -14.09 25.62
CA GLU A 247 -9.29 -12.91 24.76
C GLU A 247 -9.04 -13.32 23.29
N ILE A 248 -8.09 -14.23 23.05
CA ILE A 248 -7.85 -14.78 21.70
C ILE A 248 -9.12 -15.44 21.16
N LYS A 249 -9.78 -16.30 21.96
CA LYS A 249 -11.04 -16.93 21.54
C LYS A 249 -12.14 -15.90 21.25
N ARG A 250 -12.18 -14.79 22.00
CA ARG A 250 -13.15 -13.71 21.80
C ARG A 250 -12.93 -12.97 20.48
N ILE A 251 -11.67 -12.61 20.15
CA ILE A 251 -11.35 -11.82 18.96
C ILE A 251 -11.27 -12.65 17.67
N THR A 252 -11.10 -13.98 17.74
CA THR A 252 -10.95 -14.85 16.56
C THR A 252 -12.07 -14.72 15.53
N PRO A 253 -13.38 -14.72 15.89
CA PRO A 253 -14.45 -14.56 14.90
C PRO A 253 -14.40 -13.19 14.20
N THR A 254 -13.98 -12.16 14.94
CA THR A 254 -13.78 -10.80 14.42
C THR A 254 -12.64 -10.77 13.43
N ILE A 255 -11.50 -11.38 13.75
CA ILE A 255 -10.33 -11.48 12.86
C ILE A 255 -10.70 -12.17 11.54
N LEU A 256 -11.42 -13.31 11.60
CA LEU A 256 -11.82 -14.05 10.40
C LEU A 256 -12.75 -13.24 9.48
N ARG A 257 -13.72 -12.54 10.03
CA ARG A 257 -14.62 -11.66 9.24
C ARG A 257 -13.83 -10.49 8.64
N SER A 258 -12.99 -9.86 9.44
CA SER A 258 -12.20 -8.71 9.03
C SER A 258 -11.14 -9.09 7.99
N TRP A 259 -10.54 -10.30 8.07
CA TRP A 259 -9.68 -10.82 7.01
C TRP A 259 -10.40 -10.91 5.67
N ILE A 260 -11.61 -11.47 5.63
CA ILE A 260 -12.40 -11.57 4.37
C ILE A 260 -12.63 -10.16 3.80
N ILE A 261 -13.04 -9.22 4.64
CA ILE A 261 -13.29 -7.83 4.22
C ILE A 261 -12.00 -7.20 3.69
N GLY A 262 -10.92 -7.27 4.46
CA GLY A 262 -9.63 -6.67 4.07
C GLY A 262 -9.08 -7.28 2.79
N ASN A 263 -9.20 -8.60 2.62
CA ASN A 263 -8.75 -9.28 1.41
C ASN A 263 -9.56 -8.87 0.18
N LEU A 264 -10.89 -8.79 0.29
CA LEU A 264 -11.76 -8.32 -0.80
C LEU A 264 -11.47 -6.86 -1.16
N ILE A 265 -11.31 -5.99 -0.17
CA ILE A 265 -10.95 -4.58 -0.39
C ILE A 265 -9.55 -4.46 -1.02
N GLY A 266 -8.60 -5.31 -0.60
CA GLY A 266 -7.25 -5.33 -1.19
C GLY A 266 -7.24 -5.73 -2.66
N ILE A 267 -8.09 -6.68 -3.06
CA ILE A 267 -8.23 -7.09 -4.47
C ILE A 267 -8.85 -5.96 -5.31
N LEU A 268 -9.68 -5.11 -4.71
CA LEU A 268 -10.28 -3.98 -5.41
C LEU A 268 -9.28 -2.82 -5.52
N PRO A 269 -8.81 -2.48 -6.74
CA PRO A 269 -7.83 -1.42 -6.90
C PRO A 269 -8.31 -0.08 -6.33
N GLY A 270 -7.41 0.60 -5.64
CA GLY A 270 -7.63 1.95 -5.12
C GLY A 270 -8.30 2.07 -3.76
N ALA A 271 -8.98 1.03 -3.25
CA ALA A 271 -9.68 1.08 -1.96
C ALA A 271 -8.70 1.14 -0.77
N GLY A 272 -7.68 0.32 -0.79
CA GLY A 272 -6.58 0.35 0.17
C GLY A 272 -6.92 0.01 1.62
N ALA A 273 -5.88 -0.03 2.45
CA ALA A 273 -5.97 -0.43 3.85
C ALA A 273 -6.73 0.58 4.72
N SER A 274 -6.81 1.85 4.31
CA SER A 274 -7.53 2.90 5.04
C SER A 274 -9.04 2.64 5.09
N ILE A 275 -9.64 2.23 3.97
CA ILE A 275 -11.08 1.89 3.92
C ILE A 275 -11.31 0.55 4.65
N ALA A 276 -10.42 -0.42 4.45
CA ALA A 276 -10.55 -1.73 5.06
C ALA A 276 -10.57 -1.66 6.60
N CYS A 277 -9.74 -0.79 7.21
CA CYS A 277 -9.69 -0.67 8.68
C CYS A 277 -11.02 -0.19 9.27
N PHE A 278 -11.69 0.78 8.65
CA PHE A 278 -13.00 1.26 9.10
C PHE A 278 -14.12 0.22 8.87
N LEU A 279 -14.11 -0.46 7.72
CA LEU A 279 -15.09 -1.52 7.46
C LEU A 279 -14.90 -2.70 8.41
N GLY A 280 -13.66 -3.09 8.71
CA GLY A 280 -13.35 -4.10 9.71
C GLY A 280 -13.84 -3.71 11.11
N TYR A 281 -13.60 -2.46 11.51
CA TYR A 281 -14.09 -1.90 12.77
C TYR A 281 -15.63 -1.93 12.86
N ASN A 282 -16.32 -1.39 11.86
CA ASN A 282 -17.78 -1.30 11.85
C ASN A 282 -18.45 -2.68 11.83
N THR A 283 -17.91 -3.59 11.03
CA THR A 283 -18.39 -4.99 11.02
C THR A 283 -18.18 -5.65 12.37
N SER A 284 -17.03 -5.39 13.03
CA SER A 284 -16.77 -5.90 14.37
C SER A 284 -17.82 -5.39 15.37
N ARG A 285 -18.12 -4.08 15.33
CA ARG A 285 -19.14 -3.46 16.18
C ARG A 285 -20.54 -4.03 15.89
N GLN A 286 -20.87 -4.24 14.63
CA GLN A 286 -22.19 -4.76 14.23
C GLN A 286 -22.45 -6.17 14.76
N PHE A 287 -21.45 -7.06 14.68
CA PHE A 287 -21.56 -8.48 15.02
C PHE A 287 -21.03 -8.84 16.41
N SER A 288 -20.54 -7.87 17.18
CA SER A 288 -20.09 -8.10 18.55
C SER A 288 -21.27 -8.36 19.49
N HIS A 289 -21.04 -9.25 20.45
CA HIS A 289 -21.92 -9.43 21.61
C HIS A 289 -21.68 -8.40 22.72
N HIS A 290 -20.62 -7.58 22.62
CA HIS A 290 -20.20 -6.56 23.59
C HIS A 290 -20.19 -5.17 22.96
N LYS A 291 -21.33 -4.78 22.36
CA LYS A 291 -21.45 -3.51 21.61
C LYS A 291 -21.24 -2.28 22.50
N GLU A 292 -21.53 -2.41 23.79
CA GLU A 292 -21.39 -1.36 24.81
C GLU A 292 -19.91 -1.00 25.12
N GLU A 293 -18.96 -1.85 24.77
CA GLU A 293 -17.53 -1.58 24.93
C GLU A 293 -16.97 -0.69 23.81
N PHE A 294 -17.64 -0.61 22.66
CA PHE A 294 -17.17 0.17 21.52
C PHE A 294 -17.23 1.67 21.81
N GLY A 295 -16.15 2.37 21.47
CA GLY A 295 -15.89 3.77 21.85
C GLY A 295 -15.30 3.92 23.26
N LYS A 296 -15.11 2.83 24.01
CA LYS A 296 -14.62 2.81 25.39
C LYS A 296 -13.40 1.89 25.57
N GLY A 297 -12.83 1.39 24.50
CA GLY A 297 -11.67 0.50 24.54
C GLY A 297 -12.01 -0.97 24.26
N SER A 298 -12.77 -1.24 23.21
CA SER A 298 -13.09 -2.59 22.76
C SER A 298 -11.89 -3.28 22.13
N ILE A 299 -11.50 -4.46 22.65
CA ILE A 299 -10.47 -5.29 22.03
C ILE A 299 -10.93 -5.87 20.69
N GLU A 300 -12.23 -6.07 20.48
CA GLU A 300 -12.79 -6.51 19.20
C GLU A 300 -12.70 -5.40 18.15
N GLY A 301 -12.87 -4.13 18.54
CA GLY A 301 -12.70 -2.99 17.65
C GLY A 301 -11.25 -2.85 17.16
N VAL A 302 -10.27 -2.97 18.07
CA VAL A 302 -8.85 -3.01 17.70
C VAL A 302 -8.55 -4.21 16.78
N ALA A 303 -9.04 -5.40 17.15
CA ALA A 303 -8.79 -6.62 16.38
C ALA A 303 -9.39 -6.54 14.96
N GLY A 304 -10.58 -5.98 14.83
CA GLY A 304 -11.25 -5.87 13.55
C GLY A 304 -10.57 -4.90 12.58
N SER A 305 -10.18 -3.74 13.06
CA SER A 305 -9.46 -2.76 12.25
C SER A 305 -8.10 -3.27 11.81
N GLU A 306 -7.33 -3.91 12.71
CA GLU A 306 -5.98 -4.40 12.44
C GLU A 306 -5.94 -5.66 11.58
N ALA A 307 -6.87 -6.58 11.76
CA ALA A 307 -6.96 -7.75 10.87
C ALA A 307 -7.38 -7.35 9.45
N ALA A 308 -8.27 -6.37 9.30
CA ALA A 308 -8.70 -5.90 7.99
C ALA A 308 -7.59 -5.15 7.24
N ASN A 309 -6.91 -4.19 7.90
CA ASN A 309 -5.87 -3.40 7.23
C ASN A 309 -4.67 -4.26 6.81
N ASN A 310 -4.26 -5.23 7.65
CA ASN A 310 -3.16 -6.14 7.31
C ASN A 310 -3.58 -7.21 6.29
N ALA A 311 -4.85 -7.58 6.22
CA ALA A 311 -5.34 -8.48 5.18
C ALA A 311 -5.27 -7.84 3.77
N VAL A 312 -5.32 -6.51 3.67
CA VAL A 312 -5.10 -5.80 2.41
C VAL A 312 -3.71 -6.07 1.85
N THR A 313 -2.70 -6.29 2.70
CA THR A 313 -1.32 -6.43 2.24
C THR A 313 -1.13 -7.58 1.25
N GLY A 314 -1.69 -8.75 1.54
CA GLY A 314 -1.70 -9.88 0.60
C GLY A 314 -2.76 -9.73 -0.49
N GLY A 315 -3.96 -9.22 -0.14
CA GLY A 315 -5.05 -9.01 -1.10
C GLY A 315 -4.66 -8.10 -2.27
N SER A 316 -3.98 -6.99 -2.00
CA SER A 316 -3.56 -6.02 -3.02
C SER A 316 -2.40 -6.49 -3.91
N LEU A 317 -1.64 -7.48 -3.46
CA LEU A 317 -0.61 -8.15 -4.27
C LEU A 317 -1.21 -9.06 -5.35
N ILE A 318 -2.42 -9.60 -5.15
CA ILE A 318 -3.06 -10.49 -6.12
C ILE A 318 -3.19 -9.82 -7.49
N PRO A 319 -3.95 -8.72 -7.66
CA PRO A 319 -4.08 -8.06 -8.96
C PRO A 319 -2.77 -7.43 -9.43
N MET A 320 -1.91 -6.96 -8.53
CA MET A 320 -0.63 -6.35 -8.87
C MET A 320 0.30 -7.36 -9.56
N LEU A 321 0.47 -8.55 -8.99
CA LEU A 321 1.38 -9.57 -9.54
C LEU A 321 0.80 -10.25 -10.78
N THR A 322 -0.52 -10.38 -10.88
CA THR A 322 -1.17 -11.16 -11.95
C THR A 322 -1.58 -10.34 -13.16
N LEU A 323 -2.04 -9.11 -12.94
CA LEU A 323 -2.60 -8.22 -13.96
C LEU A 323 -1.77 -6.93 -14.14
N GLY A 324 -0.81 -6.66 -13.25
CA GLY A 324 -0.09 -5.39 -13.24
C GLY A 324 -0.95 -4.20 -12.78
N ILE A 325 -2.01 -4.47 -12.02
CA ILE A 325 -2.89 -3.43 -11.48
C ILE A 325 -2.73 -3.41 -9.95
N PRO A 326 -2.06 -2.40 -9.37
CA PRO A 326 -1.88 -2.35 -7.92
C PRO A 326 -3.20 -2.08 -7.20
N GLY A 327 -3.44 -2.78 -6.09
CA GLY A 327 -4.61 -2.58 -5.24
C GLY A 327 -4.59 -1.27 -4.47
N GLU A 328 -3.40 -0.76 -4.15
CA GLU A 328 -3.22 0.51 -3.42
C GLU A 328 -1.86 1.18 -3.73
N SER A 329 -1.61 2.36 -3.14
CA SER A 329 -0.40 3.14 -3.38
C SER A 329 0.90 2.40 -3.04
N VAL A 330 0.90 1.55 -2.01
CA VAL A 330 2.09 0.77 -1.62
C VAL A 330 2.43 -0.28 -2.68
N THR A 331 1.43 -1.00 -3.17
CA THR A 331 1.64 -1.99 -4.24
C THR A 331 1.99 -1.34 -5.58
N ALA A 332 1.60 -0.09 -5.82
CA ALA A 332 2.09 0.67 -6.97
C ALA A 332 3.61 0.92 -6.89
N VAL A 333 4.12 1.22 -5.70
CA VAL A 333 5.57 1.35 -5.47
C VAL A 333 6.28 0.00 -5.58
N LEU A 334 5.71 -1.07 -5.01
CA LEU A 334 6.22 -2.44 -5.13
C LEU A 334 6.31 -2.89 -6.59
N MET A 335 5.33 -2.52 -7.41
CA MET A 335 5.36 -2.78 -8.85
C MET A 335 6.55 -2.10 -9.53
N GLY A 336 6.88 -0.87 -9.13
CA GLY A 336 8.13 -0.21 -9.53
C GLY A 336 9.36 -1.03 -9.15
N GLY A 337 9.37 -1.64 -7.97
CA GLY A 337 10.43 -2.57 -7.53
C GLY A 337 10.57 -3.79 -8.42
N LEU A 338 9.47 -4.39 -8.86
CA LEU A 338 9.48 -5.49 -9.84
C LEU A 338 10.11 -5.05 -11.16
N ILE A 339 9.67 -3.92 -11.71
CA ILE A 339 10.12 -3.41 -13.01
C ILE A 339 11.63 -3.12 -12.99
N ILE A 340 12.16 -2.55 -11.91
CA ILE A 340 13.60 -2.29 -11.74
C ILE A 340 14.41 -3.58 -11.76
N GLN A 341 13.87 -4.65 -11.19
CA GLN A 341 14.49 -5.98 -11.21
C GLN A 341 14.35 -6.67 -12.58
N GLY A 342 13.85 -5.97 -13.61
CA GLY A 342 13.62 -6.51 -14.94
C GLY A 342 12.42 -7.45 -15.04
N LEU A 343 11.54 -7.44 -14.04
CA LEU A 343 10.36 -8.30 -13.95
C LEU A 343 9.11 -7.51 -14.30
N GLN A 344 8.34 -7.98 -15.26
CA GLN A 344 7.06 -7.38 -15.57
C GLN A 344 5.95 -8.08 -14.78
N PRO A 345 5.07 -7.31 -14.09
CA PRO A 345 3.88 -7.89 -13.49
C PRO A 345 3.02 -8.57 -14.56
N GLY A 346 2.47 -9.72 -14.23
CA GLY A 346 1.66 -10.48 -15.16
C GLY A 346 1.89 -11.99 -15.10
N PRO A 347 1.33 -12.74 -16.08
CA PRO A 347 1.40 -14.20 -16.11
C PRO A 347 2.83 -14.77 -16.14
N GLU A 348 3.80 -14.03 -16.68
CA GLU A 348 5.20 -14.49 -16.75
C GLU A 348 5.81 -14.72 -15.35
N LEU A 349 5.34 -14.01 -14.33
CA LEU A 349 5.74 -14.24 -12.95
C LEU A 349 5.37 -15.65 -12.45
N PHE A 350 4.32 -16.24 -13.01
CA PHE A 350 3.81 -17.56 -12.61
C PHE A 350 4.25 -18.69 -13.54
N THR A 351 4.93 -18.37 -14.62
CA THR A 351 5.48 -19.32 -15.60
C THR A 351 7.00 -19.28 -15.61
N ARG A 352 7.57 -18.30 -16.30
CA ARG A 352 9.02 -18.14 -16.46
C ARG A 352 9.74 -17.85 -15.16
N TYR A 353 9.16 -17.01 -14.30
CA TYR A 353 9.73 -16.56 -13.02
C TYR A 353 9.06 -17.22 -11.80
N ALA A 354 8.37 -18.34 -11.98
CA ALA A 354 7.65 -19.03 -10.92
C ALA A 354 8.50 -19.33 -9.68
N PRO A 355 9.74 -19.85 -9.77
CA PRO A 355 10.57 -20.11 -8.58
C PRO A 355 10.78 -18.87 -7.72
N MET A 356 11.04 -17.72 -8.34
CA MET A 356 11.24 -16.44 -7.67
C MET A 356 9.93 -15.96 -7.02
N THR A 357 8.81 -16.03 -7.76
CA THR A 357 7.49 -15.62 -7.27
C THR A 357 7.06 -16.44 -6.04
N TYR A 358 7.25 -17.74 -6.06
CA TYR A 358 6.93 -18.60 -4.91
C TYR A 358 7.92 -18.41 -3.75
N THR A 359 9.17 -18.03 -4.01
CA THR A 359 10.12 -17.61 -2.97
C THR A 359 9.66 -16.32 -2.30
N PHE A 360 9.20 -15.33 -3.08
CA PHE A 360 8.60 -14.12 -2.53
C PHE A 360 7.36 -14.43 -1.68
N PHE A 361 6.46 -15.30 -2.14
CA PHE A 361 5.28 -15.70 -1.36
C PHE A 361 5.67 -16.35 -0.03
N ALA A 362 6.62 -17.27 -0.06
CA ALA A 362 7.14 -17.91 1.16
C ALA A 362 7.77 -16.89 2.11
N GLY A 363 8.58 -15.98 1.57
CA GLY A 363 9.16 -14.87 2.34
C GLY A 363 8.08 -13.98 2.95
N PHE A 364 7.01 -13.69 2.22
CA PHE A 364 5.91 -12.86 2.70
C PHE A 364 5.13 -13.51 3.84
N VAL A 365 5.01 -14.85 3.84
CA VAL A 365 4.51 -15.63 5.00
C VAL A 365 5.44 -15.48 6.19
N LEU A 366 6.77 -15.68 6.00
CA LEU A 366 7.75 -15.56 7.07
C LEU A 366 7.81 -14.16 7.66
N VAL A 367 7.63 -13.13 6.83
CA VAL A 367 7.55 -11.71 7.26
C VAL A 367 6.46 -11.51 8.32
N GLN A 368 5.31 -12.21 8.22
CA GLN A 368 4.25 -12.09 9.23
C GLN A 368 4.75 -12.56 10.61
N PHE A 369 5.53 -13.64 10.65
CA PHE A 369 6.13 -14.13 11.92
C PHE A 369 7.18 -13.16 12.45
N PHE A 370 8.02 -12.57 11.59
CA PHE A 370 8.93 -11.50 11.99
C PHE A 370 8.17 -10.28 12.53
N MET A 371 7.09 -9.88 11.88
CA MET A 371 6.24 -8.78 12.34
C MET A 371 5.64 -9.07 13.72
N LEU A 372 5.13 -10.27 13.95
CA LEU A 372 4.64 -10.67 15.27
C LEU A 372 5.74 -10.63 16.32
N GLY A 373 6.88 -11.28 16.05
CA GLY A 373 8.00 -11.38 17.00
C GLY A 373 8.62 -10.00 17.30
N ILE A 374 9.03 -9.27 16.27
CA ILE A 374 9.65 -7.94 16.40
C ILE A 374 8.63 -6.93 16.96
N GLY A 375 7.37 -7.02 16.54
CA GLY A 375 6.29 -6.16 17.04
C GLY A 375 6.08 -6.34 18.53
N LEU A 376 5.86 -7.57 19.02
CA LEU A 376 5.63 -7.82 20.44
C LEU A 376 6.84 -7.47 21.30
N LEU A 377 8.06 -7.86 20.89
CA LEU A 377 9.28 -7.60 21.65
C LEU A 377 9.71 -6.13 21.59
N GLY A 378 9.53 -5.50 20.44
CA GLY A 378 10.01 -4.14 20.15
C GLY A 378 9.04 -3.02 20.45
N CYS A 379 7.76 -3.27 20.73
CA CYS A 379 6.73 -2.23 20.91
C CYS A 379 7.16 -1.10 21.88
N ARG A 380 7.83 -1.44 22.99
CA ARG A 380 8.31 -0.45 23.96
C ARG A 380 9.41 0.45 23.38
N GLY A 381 10.31 -0.12 22.57
CA GLY A 381 11.36 0.62 21.87
C GLY A 381 10.78 1.51 20.77
N PHE A 382 9.90 0.94 19.92
CA PHE A 382 9.25 1.66 18.85
C PHE A 382 8.37 2.84 19.36
N ALA A 383 7.75 2.68 20.53
CA ALA A 383 7.04 3.77 21.19
C ALA A 383 7.93 4.99 21.48
N GLN A 384 9.25 4.82 21.67
CA GLN A 384 10.17 5.93 21.85
C GLN A 384 10.55 6.57 20.51
N ILE A 385 10.60 5.79 19.43
CA ILE A 385 10.93 6.25 18.08
C ILE A 385 9.84 7.19 17.53
N SER A 386 8.58 6.96 17.88
CA SER A 386 7.47 7.87 17.51
C SER A 386 7.64 9.32 17.99
N ARG A 387 8.62 9.56 18.87
CA ARG A 387 8.99 10.90 19.40
C ARG A 387 10.09 11.59 18.60
N LEU A 388 10.66 10.96 17.57
CA LEU A 388 11.71 11.58 16.77
C LEU A 388 11.23 12.92 16.22
N SER A 389 12.08 13.94 16.39
CA SER A 389 11.79 15.29 15.91
C SER A 389 11.80 15.34 14.38
N ASP A 390 10.87 16.10 13.82
CA ASP A 390 10.84 16.38 12.38
C ASP A 390 12.14 17.04 11.90
N ALA A 391 12.86 17.75 12.79
CA ALA A 391 14.18 18.32 12.50
C ALA A 391 15.26 17.28 12.15
N ILE A 392 15.13 16.05 12.65
CA ILE A 392 16.04 14.94 12.30
C ILE A 392 15.47 14.16 11.11
N LEU A 393 14.16 13.92 11.12
CA LEU A 393 13.48 13.11 10.12
C LEU A 393 13.59 13.71 8.71
N ILE A 394 13.28 15.00 8.57
CA ILE A 394 13.27 15.71 7.28
C ILE A 394 14.61 15.60 6.54
N PRO A 395 15.76 16.02 7.13
CA PRO A 395 17.02 15.93 6.43
C PRO A 395 17.48 14.49 6.18
N SER A 396 17.18 13.56 7.11
CA SER A 396 17.54 12.14 6.92
C SER A 396 16.83 11.54 5.71
N VAL A 397 15.53 11.77 5.57
CA VAL A 397 14.75 11.28 4.41
C VAL A 397 15.20 11.96 3.12
N ALA A 398 15.48 13.28 3.15
CA ALA A 398 15.96 14.02 1.99
C ALA A 398 17.30 13.45 1.46
N VAL A 399 18.25 13.20 2.35
CA VAL A 399 19.55 12.59 1.99
C VAL A 399 19.35 11.21 1.39
N LEU A 400 18.48 10.37 1.99
CA LEU A 400 18.19 9.04 1.47
C LEU A 400 17.53 9.10 0.07
N CYS A 401 16.64 10.07 -0.19
CA CYS A 401 16.05 10.28 -1.52
C CYS A 401 17.12 10.61 -2.56
N VAL A 402 18.06 11.53 -2.24
CA VAL A 402 19.14 11.93 -3.15
C VAL A 402 20.09 10.76 -3.42
N VAL A 403 20.57 10.12 -2.35
CA VAL A 403 21.50 8.98 -2.47
C VAL A 403 20.84 7.82 -3.19
N GLY A 404 19.57 7.51 -2.84
CA GLY A 404 18.80 6.44 -3.47
C GLY A 404 18.61 6.66 -4.96
N SER A 405 18.19 7.85 -5.37
CA SER A 405 18.01 8.18 -6.80
C SER A 405 19.32 8.13 -7.58
N PHE A 406 20.41 8.63 -6.99
CA PHE A 406 21.74 8.55 -7.64
C PHE A 406 22.23 7.10 -7.79
N ALA A 407 21.94 6.25 -6.81
CA ALA A 407 22.44 4.87 -6.78
C ALA A 407 21.86 3.99 -7.90
N ILE A 408 20.71 4.35 -8.49
CA ILE A 408 20.02 3.55 -9.53
C ILE A 408 20.91 3.39 -10.78
N HIS A 409 21.33 4.49 -11.39
CA HIS A 409 22.17 4.48 -12.59
C HIS A 409 23.49 5.21 -12.41
N LYS A 410 23.81 5.64 -11.19
CA LYS A 410 24.99 6.50 -10.88
C LYS A 410 25.02 7.78 -11.73
N ASN A 411 23.84 8.31 -12.04
CA ASN A 411 23.64 9.48 -12.88
C ASN A 411 22.99 10.61 -12.09
N PHE A 412 23.56 11.80 -12.13
CA PHE A 412 22.99 12.97 -11.46
C PHE A 412 21.66 13.40 -12.06
N PHE A 413 21.40 13.09 -13.33
CA PHE A 413 20.12 13.38 -13.98
C PHE A 413 18.94 12.69 -13.27
N ASP A 414 19.14 11.49 -12.74
CA ASP A 414 18.14 10.77 -11.94
C ASP A 414 17.76 11.54 -10.67
N VAL A 415 18.71 12.22 -10.03
CA VAL A 415 18.45 13.09 -8.88
C VAL A 415 17.62 14.32 -9.31
N VAL A 416 17.91 14.88 -10.48
CA VAL A 416 17.13 16.01 -11.03
C VAL A 416 15.70 15.58 -11.31
N ILE A 417 15.48 14.43 -11.94
CA ILE A 417 14.13 13.86 -12.15
C ILE A 417 13.42 13.66 -10.82
N MET A 418 14.08 13.04 -9.83
CA MET A 418 13.51 12.86 -8.50
C MET A 418 13.10 14.19 -7.86
N MET A 419 13.93 15.23 -7.96
CA MET A 419 13.60 16.56 -7.42
C MET A 419 12.42 17.20 -8.15
N ILE A 420 12.37 17.13 -9.48
CA ILE A 420 11.22 17.63 -10.29
C ILE A 420 9.94 16.93 -9.85
N PHE A 421 9.97 15.61 -9.74
CA PHE A 421 8.82 14.84 -9.27
C PHE A 421 8.51 15.07 -7.78
N GLY A 422 9.50 15.43 -6.98
CA GLY A 422 9.30 15.85 -5.59
C GLY A 422 8.49 17.15 -5.49
N VAL A 423 8.88 18.16 -6.27
CA VAL A 423 8.13 19.42 -6.37
C VAL A 423 6.76 19.19 -6.99
N LEU A 424 6.68 18.38 -8.06
CA LEU A 424 5.39 18.02 -8.68
C LEU A 424 4.47 17.36 -7.66
N GLY A 425 4.96 16.37 -6.90
CA GLY A 425 4.19 15.67 -5.88
C GLY A 425 3.73 16.58 -4.74
N TYR A 426 4.56 17.55 -4.35
CA TYR A 426 4.18 18.58 -3.38
C TYR A 426 3.02 19.44 -3.92
N LEU A 427 3.11 19.94 -5.16
CA LEU A 427 2.05 20.74 -5.79
C LEU A 427 0.77 19.90 -5.98
N VAL A 428 0.91 18.69 -6.49
CA VAL A 428 -0.19 17.74 -6.69
C VAL A 428 -1.00 17.56 -5.39
N ARG A 429 -0.33 17.38 -4.25
CA ARG A 429 -1.01 17.25 -2.96
C ARG A 429 -1.66 18.57 -2.50
N LYS A 430 -1.04 19.72 -2.75
CA LYS A 430 -1.65 21.02 -2.44
C LYS A 430 -2.94 21.31 -3.21
N PHE A 431 -3.06 20.77 -4.42
CA PHE A 431 -4.28 20.88 -5.24
C PHE A 431 -5.27 19.74 -5.00
N ASP A 432 -5.05 18.90 -3.99
CA ASP A 432 -5.83 17.67 -3.71
C ASP A 432 -5.87 16.71 -4.93
N LEU A 433 -4.82 16.70 -5.74
CA LEU A 433 -4.61 15.71 -6.79
C LEU A 433 -3.90 14.48 -6.20
N ASN A 434 -4.01 13.34 -6.89
CA ASN A 434 -3.49 12.08 -6.36
C ASN A 434 -2.15 11.65 -6.99
N PRO A 435 -1.04 11.61 -6.22
CA PRO A 435 0.24 11.13 -6.74
C PRO A 435 0.20 9.67 -7.21
N ALA A 436 -0.60 8.81 -6.58
CA ALA A 436 -0.70 7.39 -6.97
C ALA A 436 -1.32 7.23 -8.37
N ALA A 437 -2.30 8.07 -8.72
CA ALA A 437 -2.89 8.07 -10.05
C ALA A 437 -1.86 8.46 -11.13
N ILE A 438 -0.98 9.43 -10.84
CA ILE A 438 0.11 9.84 -11.74
C ILE A 438 1.08 8.68 -11.97
N VAL A 439 1.52 8.03 -10.88
CA VAL A 439 2.45 6.89 -10.96
C VAL A 439 1.86 5.75 -11.75
N LEU A 440 0.59 5.43 -11.49
CA LEU A 440 -0.05 4.35 -12.21
C LEU A 440 -0.18 4.62 -13.69
N ALA A 441 -0.51 5.85 -14.03
CA ALA A 441 -0.58 6.27 -15.43
C ALA A 441 0.81 6.24 -16.09
N LEU A 442 1.89 6.57 -15.37
CA LEU A 442 3.26 6.39 -15.85
C LEU A 442 3.57 4.91 -16.18
N ILE A 443 3.05 3.97 -15.39
CA ILE A 443 3.33 2.54 -15.57
C ILE A 443 2.39 1.91 -16.59
N LEU A 444 1.09 2.19 -16.50
CA LEU A 444 0.07 1.60 -17.37
C LEU A 444 -0.03 2.28 -18.74
N GLY A 445 0.41 3.53 -18.86
CA GLY A 445 0.38 4.29 -20.11
C GLY A 445 1.07 3.54 -21.26
N PRO A 446 2.34 3.15 -21.13
CA PRO A 446 3.05 2.38 -22.14
C PRO A 446 2.40 1.02 -22.44
N ILE A 447 1.84 0.33 -21.44
CA ILE A 447 1.15 -0.94 -21.62
C ILE A 447 -0.12 -0.74 -22.46
N GLY A 448 -0.92 0.28 -22.14
CA GLY A 448 -2.13 0.62 -22.86
C GLY A 448 -1.86 1.09 -24.29
N GLU A 449 -0.85 1.95 -24.47
CA GLU A 449 -0.44 2.40 -25.79
C GLU A 449 0.01 1.25 -26.68
N ASN A 450 0.89 0.39 -26.15
CA ASN A 450 1.35 -0.81 -26.89
C ASN A 450 0.19 -1.74 -27.22
N GLY A 451 -0.73 -1.96 -26.26
CA GLY A 451 -1.94 -2.76 -26.46
C GLY A 451 -2.81 -2.22 -27.59
N LEU A 452 -3.08 -0.91 -27.58
CA LEU A 452 -3.89 -0.24 -28.63
C LEU A 452 -3.22 -0.33 -30.00
N ARG A 453 -1.96 0.08 -30.09
CA ARG A 453 -1.24 0.16 -31.37
C ARG A 453 -1.01 -1.22 -31.99
N ARG A 454 -0.66 -2.22 -31.18
CA ARG A 454 -0.55 -3.61 -31.63
C ARG A 454 -1.89 -4.13 -32.15
N SER A 455 -2.98 -3.88 -31.42
CA SER A 455 -4.32 -4.29 -31.84
C SER A 455 -4.70 -3.69 -33.19
N LEU A 456 -4.48 -2.40 -33.36
CA LEU A 456 -4.77 -1.72 -34.63
C LEU A 456 -3.90 -2.24 -35.79
N ARG A 457 -2.61 -2.54 -35.53
CA ARG A 457 -1.75 -3.17 -36.56
C ARG A 457 -2.25 -4.56 -36.95
N LEU A 458 -2.64 -5.39 -36.01
CA LEU A 458 -3.15 -6.74 -36.25
C LEU A 458 -4.46 -6.75 -37.05
N SER A 459 -5.27 -5.70 -36.91
CA SER A 459 -6.56 -5.56 -37.59
C SER A 459 -6.51 -4.75 -38.89
N GLY A 460 -5.32 -4.35 -39.35
CA GLY A 460 -5.19 -3.47 -40.52
C GLY A 460 -5.80 -2.07 -40.30
N GLY A 461 -5.80 -1.56 -39.07
CA GLY A 461 -6.33 -0.25 -38.69
C GLY A 461 -7.77 -0.26 -38.19
N SER A 462 -8.45 -1.41 -38.17
CA SER A 462 -9.85 -1.49 -37.71
C SER A 462 -9.95 -1.48 -36.18
N PRO A 463 -10.68 -0.51 -35.57
CA PRO A 463 -10.90 -0.47 -34.13
C PRO A 463 -11.84 -1.59 -33.62
N ALA A 464 -12.51 -2.33 -34.51
CA ALA A 464 -13.42 -3.41 -34.15
C ALA A 464 -12.72 -4.53 -33.35
N ILE A 465 -11.40 -4.69 -33.51
CA ILE A 465 -10.61 -5.66 -32.76
C ILE A 465 -10.68 -5.44 -31.26
N LEU A 466 -10.87 -4.20 -30.80
CA LEU A 466 -10.98 -3.85 -29.38
C LEU A 466 -12.26 -4.42 -28.72
N PHE A 467 -13.21 -4.88 -29.54
CA PHE A 467 -14.49 -5.45 -29.11
C PHE A 467 -14.65 -6.91 -29.54
N SER A 468 -13.58 -7.54 -30.04
CA SER A 468 -13.67 -8.83 -30.76
C SER A 468 -13.82 -10.03 -29.81
N THR A 469 -13.41 -9.93 -28.56
CA THR A 469 -13.43 -11.04 -27.62
C THR A 469 -14.41 -10.85 -26.46
N PRO A 470 -14.97 -11.92 -25.88
CA PRO A 470 -15.79 -11.82 -24.67
C PRO A 470 -15.02 -11.17 -23.50
N LEU A 471 -13.70 -11.38 -23.41
CA LEU A 471 -12.86 -10.79 -22.36
C LEU A 471 -12.78 -9.26 -22.48
N CYS A 472 -12.71 -8.71 -23.70
CA CYS A 472 -12.79 -7.27 -23.92
C CYS A 472 -14.09 -6.69 -23.34
N TRP A 473 -15.23 -7.33 -23.57
CA TRP A 473 -16.51 -6.88 -23.02
C TRP A 473 -16.58 -6.95 -21.50
N VAL A 474 -16.00 -7.98 -20.89
CA VAL A 474 -15.86 -8.08 -19.43
C VAL A 474 -15.00 -6.92 -18.89
N LEU A 475 -13.87 -6.64 -19.53
CA LEU A 475 -12.98 -5.54 -19.13
C LEU A 475 -13.64 -4.17 -19.32
N ILE A 476 -14.41 -3.98 -20.41
CA ILE A 476 -15.20 -2.76 -20.64
C ILE A 476 -16.24 -2.58 -19.52
N ALA A 477 -16.96 -3.65 -19.16
CA ALA A 477 -17.91 -3.60 -18.05
C ALA A 477 -17.21 -3.25 -16.73
N LEU A 478 -16.01 -3.78 -16.48
CA LEU A 478 -15.17 -3.42 -15.33
C LEU A 478 -14.71 -1.96 -15.39
N CYS A 479 -14.38 -1.41 -16.57
CA CYS A 479 -14.06 0.01 -16.72
C CYS A 479 -15.25 0.90 -16.33
N VAL A 480 -16.46 0.56 -16.79
CA VAL A 480 -17.70 1.28 -16.43
C VAL A 480 -17.92 1.19 -14.93
N PHE A 481 -17.76 0.00 -14.34
CA PHE A 481 -17.82 -0.18 -12.90
C PHE A 481 -16.76 0.66 -12.17
N GLY A 482 -15.53 0.72 -12.68
CA GLY A 482 -14.44 1.53 -12.13
C GLY A 482 -14.77 3.01 -12.08
N VAL A 483 -15.42 3.55 -13.12
CA VAL A 483 -15.89 4.95 -13.15
C VAL A 483 -17.04 5.19 -12.17
N CYS A 484 -17.92 4.22 -11.98
CA CYS A 484 -19.08 4.35 -11.09
C CYS A 484 -18.75 4.02 -9.63
N SER A 485 -17.75 3.17 -9.38
CA SER A 485 -17.39 2.69 -8.05
C SER A 485 -17.03 3.80 -7.05
N PRO A 486 -16.37 4.91 -7.43
CA PRO A 486 -16.04 5.98 -6.49
C PRO A 486 -17.27 6.62 -5.85
N ILE A 487 -18.37 6.72 -6.60
CA ILE A 487 -19.61 7.29 -6.08
C ILE A 487 -20.15 6.40 -4.95
N PHE A 488 -20.04 5.09 -5.12
CA PHE A 488 -20.48 4.12 -4.13
C PHE A 488 -19.48 3.98 -2.97
N MET A 489 -18.18 3.92 -3.27
CA MET A 489 -17.13 3.75 -2.27
C MET A 489 -16.98 4.98 -1.36
N ASN A 490 -17.01 6.19 -1.91
CA ASN A 490 -16.98 7.42 -1.11
C ASN A 490 -18.19 7.53 -0.17
N ARG A 491 -19.37 7.04 -0.59
CA ARG A 491 -20.53 6.94 0.28
C ARG A 491 -20.33 5.90 1.38
N MET A 492 -19.76 4.74 1.04
CA MET A 492 -19.46 3.70 2.03
C MET A 492 -18.39 4.17 3.02
N GLU A 493 -17.34 4.83 2.56
CA GLU A 493 -16.28 5.37 3.41
C GLU A 493 -16.83 6.42 4.37
N LYS A 494 -17.52 7.45 3.85
CA LYS A 494 -18.19 8.47 4.69
C LYS A 494 -19.09 7.83 5.73
N LYS A 495 -19.95 6.92 5.31
CA LYS A 495 -20.85 6.21 6.23
C LYS A 495 -20.06 5.37 7.23
N ALA A 496 -19.00 4.68 6.79
CA ALA A 496 -18.17 3.87 7.67
C ALA A 496 -17.43 4.72 8.71
N VAL A 497 -16.95 5.90 8.36
CA VAL A 497 -16.30 6.85 9.28
C VAL A 497 -17.34 7.48 10.22
N GLU A 498 -18.48 7.93 9.72
CA GLU A 498 -19.59 8.47 10.52
C GLU A 498 -20.11 7.43 11.53
N ASP A 499 -20.35 6.20 11.08
CA ASP A 499 -20.80 5.09 11.95
C ASP A 499 -19.76 4.72 13.00
N ALA A 500 -18.48 4.92 12.72
CA ALA A 500 -17.37 4.71 13.66
C ALA A 500 -17.24 5.84 14.70
N GLY A 501 -17.91 6.98 14.50
CA GLY A 501 -17.77 8.17 15.35
C GLY A 501 -16.41 8.87 15.19
N GLY A 502 -15.73 8.65 14.07
CA GLY A 502 -14.44 9.26 13.72
C GLY A 502 -14.59 10.42 12.75
N ASP A 503 -13.67 11.38 12.81
CA ASP A 503 -13.50 12.38 11.78
C ASP A 503 -12.68 11.77 10.64
N ILE A 504 -12.99 12.13 9.39
CA ILE A 504 -12.22 11.67 8.22
C ILE A 504 -10.83 12.30 8.32
N PRO A 505 -9.75 11.51 8.44
CA PRO A 505 -8.41 12.07 8.48
C PRO A 505 -8.12 12.75 7.14
N ASP A 506 -7.76 14.03 7.18
CA ASP A 506 -7.25 14.71 6.00
C ASP A 506 -5.89 14.09 5.63
N GLU A 507 -5.69 13.63 4.40
CA GLU A 507 -4.41 13.06 3.95
C GLU A 507 -3.24 14.04 4.06
N THR A 508 -3.54 15.33 4.25
CA THR A 508 -2.54 16.37 4.49
C THR A 508 -2.03 16.40 5.92
N GLY A 509 -2.70 15.69 6.86
CA GLY A 509 -2.30 15.66 8.27
C GLY A 509 -2.38 17.04 8.97
N ASP A 510 -3.18 17.96 8.43
CA ASP A 510 -3.18 19.35 8.89
C ASP A 510 -4.11 19.68 10.05
N ASP A 511 -5.09 18.80 10.35
CA ASP A 511 -5.89 18.97 11.56
C ASP A 511 -5.53 17.90 12.60
N PRO A 512 -5.15 18.33 13.84
CA PRO A 512 -5.20 17.41 14.96
C PRO A 512 -6.66 17.01 15.09
N VAL A 513 -6.93 15.69 15.01
CA VAL A 513 -8.24 15.10 15.26
C VAL A 513 -8.90 15.85 16.42
N ARG A 514 -9.77 16.80 16.11
CA ARG A 514 -10.69 17.38 17.06
C ARG A 514 -11.73 16.32 17.37
N THR A 515 -11.35 15.32 18.16
CA THR A 515 -12.31 14.51 18.90
C THR A 515 -12.95 15.36 19.98
N SER A 516 -13.81 16.27 19.59
CA SER A 516 -14.87 16.69 20.46
C SER A 516 -15.93 15.57 20.44
N VAL A 517 -15.63 14.45 21.07
CA VAL A 517 -16.67 13.64 21.68
C VAL A 517 -17.24 14.52 22.79
N THR A 518 -18.15 15.39 22.43
CA THR A 518 -19.10 15.95 23.38
C THR A 518 -19.94 14.78 23.85
N VAL A 519 -19.46 14.10 24.89
CA VAL A 519 -20.33 13.33 25.77
C VAL A 519 -21.33 14.36 26.27
N LYS A 520 -22.51 14.44 25.64
CA LYS A 520 -23.67 15.01 26.30
C LYS A 520 -23.86 14.17 27.55
N ALA A 521 -23.35 14.68 28.66
CA ALA A 521 -23.80 14.28 29.97
C ALA A 521 -25.26 14.68 30.03
N ASN A 522 -26.14 13.72 29.73
CA ASN A 522 -27.52 13.82 30.15
C ASN A 522 -27.49 13.76 31.69
N GLY A 523 -27.75 14.92 32.30
CA GLY A 523 -27.93 15.02 33.71
C GLY A 523 -29.11 14.18 34.20
N VAL A 524 -28.93 13.55 35.29
CA VAL A 524 -29.64 13.71 36.60
C VAL A 524 -28.72 13.07 37.59
#